data_f4f4e3336a4eaf36cf3361bb4f151a1f
#
_entry.id   f4f4e3336a4eaf36cf3361bb4f151a1f
#
_cell.length_a   1.000
_cell.length_b   1.000
_cell.length_c   1.000
_cell.angle_alpha   90.00
_cell.angle_beta   90.00
_cell.angle_gamma   90.00
#
_symmetry.space_group_name_H-M   'P 1'
#
loop_
_entity.id
_entity.type
_entity.pdbx_description
1 polymer ?
#
loop_
_entity_poly.entity_id
_entity_poly.type
_entity_poly.pdbx_seq_one_letter_code
_entity_poly.pdbx_strand_id
1 'polypeptide(L)'
;SLQSGTYVDDNYANEKMKNLNEAYVGLFLDQQKKHSVEVGILPSYIGFETAVSHTNLTLTRSLLAENSPYFMTGIKYNYKPSDKWSFSGFVTNGWQRIQKPEKDIPPAFGTQISYKSSSNSVVNWSTFIGKEFNGMDYTMRYFSNLYWDKTWSNKWRTISGLDYGIQTLSNDDTAPWFSPVIITQYTINSKWQSAFRAEYYQDTKNT
;
A
#
# COMPACT_ATOMS: atom_id res chain seq x y z
N SER A 1 5.79 14.81 -4.40
CA SER A 1 4.71 15.61 -3.81
C SER A 1 5.06 15.97 -2.38
N LEU A 2 4.52 17.08 -1.88
CA LEU A 2 4.68 17.55 -0.49
C LEU A 2 3.32 17.49 0.18
N GLN A 3 3.29 16.95 1.39
CA GLN A 3 2.06 16.88 2.17
C GLN A 3 2.37 17.22 3.63
N SER A 4 1.47 17.94 4.28
CA SER A 4 1.53 18.20 5.71
C SER A 4 0.58 17.27 6.45
N GLY A 5 1.03 16.70 7.56
CA GLY A 5 0.24 15.78 8.37
C GLY A 5 1.08 15.09 9.43
N THR A 6 0.45 14.28 10.24
CA THR A 6 1.08 13.56 11.35
C THR A 6 1.32 12.07 11.08
N TYR A 7 1.08 11.62 9.84
CA TYR A 7 1.21 10.22 9.47
C TYR A 7 2.66 9.76 9.25
N VAL A 8 3.64 10.69 9.26
CA VAL A 8 5.06 10.35 9.24
C VAL A 8 5.59 10.56 10.65
N ASP A 9 5.81 9.47 11.36
CA ASP A 9 6.44 9.48 12.68
C ASP A 9 7.90 9.97 12.54
N ASP A 10 8.38 10.74 13.52
CA ASP A 10 9.76 11.21 13.60
C ASP A 10 10.78 10.05 13.63
N ASN A 11 10.37 8.86 14.03
CA ASN A 11 11.18 7.64 13.98
C ASN A 11 11.45 7.14 12.55
N TYR A 12 10.67 7.56 11.54
CA TYR A 12 10.80 7.10 10.16
C TYR A 12 11.50 8.09 9.23
N ALA A 13 11.60 9.35 9.65
CA ALA A 13 12.27 10.42 8.90
C ALA A 13 12.81 11.50 9.84
N ASN A 14 13.87 12.19 9.44
CA ASN A 14 14.26 13.41 10.13
C ASN A 14 13.23 14.53 9.85
N GLU A 15 13.19 15.56 10.70
CA GLU A 15 12.23 16.66 10.61
C GLU A 15 12.13 17.33 9.23
N LYS A 16 13.24 17.34 8.46
CA LYS A 16 13.29 17.96 7.14
C LYS A 16 12.53 17.15 6.08
N MET A 17 12.35 15.86 6.28
CA MET A 17 11.75 14.93 5.31
C MET A 17 10.32 14.50 5.66
N LYS A 18 9.84 14.80 6.86
CA LYS A 18 8.51 14.35 7.34
C LYS A 18 7.32 14.79 6.48
N ASN A 19 7.48 15.83 5.67
CA ASN A 19 6.44 16.32 4.78
C ASN A 19 6.56 15.78 3.34
N LEU A 20 7.56 14.93 3.06
CA LEU A 20 7.70 14.31 1.75
C LEU A 20 6.82 13.07 1.66
N ASN A 21 5.82 13.10 0.80
CA ASN A 21 4.99 11.94 0.50
C ASN A 21 5.55 11.13 -0.68
N GLU A 22 6.03 11.83 -1.71
CA GLU A 22 6.58 11.21 -2.91
C GLU A 22 7.76 12.03 -3.45
N ALA A 23 8.88 11.37 -3.70
CA ALA A 23 10.06 11.94 -4.34
C ALA A 23 10.85 10.82 -5.01
N TYR A 24 10.58 10.55 -6.27
CA TYR A 24 11.23 9.47 -7.02
C TYR A 24 11.52 9.85 -8.46
N VAL A 25 12.42 9.11 -9.07
CA VAL A 25 12.75 9.18 -10.49
C VAL A 25 12.59 7.77 -11.07
N GLY A 26 12.15 7.70 -12.33
CA GLY A 26 12.00 6.43 -13.03
C GLY A 26 12.44 6.53 -14.47
N LEU A 27 12.79 5.39 -15.04
CA LEU A 27 13.14 5.26 -16.44
C LEU A 27 12.58 3.95 -17.03
N PHE A 28 12.28 3.98 -18.30
CA PHE A 28 11.94 2.78 -19.06
C PHE A 28 13.23 2.13 -19.55
N LEU A 29 13.30 0.80 -19.45
CA LEU A 29 14.44 0.00 -19.84
C LEU A 29 14.36 -0.47 -21.30
N ASP A 30 13.17 -0.35 -21.91
CA ASP A 30 12.92 -0.77 -23.27
C ASP A 30 12.07 0.26 -24.02
N GLN A 31 12.15 0.23 -25.37
CA GLN A 31 11.41 1.14 -26.24
C GLN A 31 9.89 0.89 -26.20
N GLN A 32 9.46 -0.34 -25.90
CA GLN A 32 8.06 -0.71 -25.77
C GLN A 32 7.45 -0.29 -24.44
N LYS A 33 8.25 0.27 -23.52
CA LYS A 33 7.85 0.72 -22.17
C LYS A 33 7.19 -0.38 -21.33
N LYS A 34 7.60 -1.62 -21.57
CA LYS A 34 7.12 -2.77 -20.80
C LYS A 34 7.88 -2.94 -19.49
N HIS A 35 9.15 -2.53 -19.46
CA HIS A 35 10.01 -2.62 -18.31
C HIS A 35 10.39 -1.23 -17.82
N SER A 36 10.25 -0.97 -16.52
CA SER A 36 10.71 0.27 -15.90
C SER A 36 11.29 0.04 -14.51
N VAL A 37 12.17 0.96 -14.11
CA VAL A 37 12.70 1.03 -12.74
C VAL A 37 12.39 2.41 -12.19
N GLU A 38 11.94 2.46 -10.95
CA GLU A 38 11.67 3.67 -10.18
C GLU A 38 12.46 3.61 -8.88
N VAL A 39 13.07 4.73 -8.45
CA VAL A 39 13.91 4.79 -7.24
C VAL A 39 13.60 6.06 -6.47
N GLY A 40 13.41 5.94 -5.16
CA GLY A 40 13.14 7.06 -4.26
C GLY A 40 12.05 6.77 -3.25
N ILE A 41 11.36 7.83 -2.81
CA ILE A 41 10.16 7.75 -1.97
C ILE A 41 8.97 7.55 -2.92
N LEU A 42 8.50 6.32 -2.99
CA LEU A 42 7.43 5.86 -3.88
C LEU A 42 6.08 5.88 -3.16
N PRO A 43 4.96 6.12 -3.84
CA PRO A 43 3.66 5.86 -3.26
C PRO A 43 3.55 4.39 -2.85
N SER A 44 2.74 4.11 -1.82
CA SER A 44 2.51 2.73 -1.41
C SER A 44 1.93 1.91 -2.56
N TYR A 45 2.40 0.69 -2.68
CA TYR A 45 1.85 -0.30 -3.61
C TYR A 45 0.84 -1.24 -2.92
N ILE A 46 0.65 -1.07 -1.62
CA ILE A 46 -0.25 -1.86 -0.78
C ILE A 46 -1.60 -1.14 -0.71
N GLY A 47 -2.67 -1.88 -0.94
CA GLY A 47 -4.02 -1.34 -0.85
C GLY A 47 -4.48 -0.58 -2.10
N PHE A 48 -5.65 0.02 -1.98
CA PHE A 48 -6.34 0.75 -3.06
C PHE A 48 -6.64 2.21 -2.69
N GLU A 49 -6.44 2.60 -1.43
CA GLU A 49 -6.61 3.97 -0.95
C GLU A 49 -5.28 4.70 -0.88
N THR A 50 -5.29 5.96 -1.25
CA THR A 50 -4.09 6.80 -1.26
C THR A 50 -4.10 7.82 -0.11
N ALA A 51 -2.95 8.43 0.16
CA ALA A 51 -2.84 9.55 1.10
C ALA A 51 -3.63 10.80 0.63
N VAL A 52 -3.96 10.86 -0.66
CA VAL A 52 -4.68 11.99 -1.27
C VAL A 52 -6.18 11.71 -1.24
N SER A 53 -6.88 12.24 -0.23
CA SER A 53 -8.27 11.87 0.10
C SER A 53 -9.27 12.05 -1.04
N HIS A 54 -9.10 13.04 -1.93
CA HIS A 54 -10.03 13.26 -3.04
C HIS A 54 -10.01 12.15 -4.11
N THR A 55 -9.01 11.26 -4.10
CA THR A 55 -8.94 10.10 -4.98
C THR A 55 -9.60 8.86 -4.40
N ASN A 56 -9.94 8.88 -3.11
CA ASN A 56 -10.59 7.80 -2.41
C ASN A 56 -12.12 7.87 -2.57
N LEU A 57 -12.81 6.73 -2.42
CA LEU A 57 -14.28 6.69 -2.53
C LEU A 57 -14.99 7.28 -1.32
N THR A 58 -14.34 7.29 -0.16
CA THR A 58 -14.84 7.83 1.11
C THR A 58 -13.97 8.96 1.61
N LEU A 59 -14.52 9.85 2.41
CA LEU A 59 -13.81 11.02 2.94
C LEU A 59 -12.63 10.62 3.83
N THR A 60 -12.83 9.60 4.67
CA THR A 60 -11.77 9.02 5.51
C THR A 60 -11.28 7.72 4.91
N ARG A 61 -10.01 7.39 5.13
CA ARG A 61 -9.46 6.08 4.74
C ARG A 61 -10.05 4.97 5.63
N SER A 62 -10.05 3.75 5.11
CA SER A 62 -10.46 2.56 5.84
C SER A 62 -9.45 2.17 6.92
N LEU A 63 -9.88 1.38 7.91
CA LEU A 63 -8.99 0.78 8.90
C LEU A 63 -7.88 -0.07 8.25
N LEU A 64 -8.21 -0.76 7.16
CA LEU A 64 -7.25 -1.47 6.32
C LEU A 64 -6.14 -0.52 5.83
N ALA A 65 -6.51 0.62 5.26
CA ALA A 65 -5.57 1.57 4.70
C ALA A 65 -4.79 2.33 5.77
N GLU A 66 -5.40 2.65 6.93
CA GLU A 66 -4.73 3.33 8.04
C GLU A 66 -3.66 2.45 8.70
N ASN A 67 -3.79 1.12 8.64
CA ASN A 67 -2.82 0.16 9.15
C ASN A 67 -1.87 -0.38 8.06
N SER A 68 -1.81 0.29 6.91
CA SER A 68 -0.89 0.00 5.81
C SER A 68 -0.04 1.23 5.46
N PRO A 69 1.12 1.07 4.80
CA PRO A 69 2.01 2.19 4.51
C PRO A 69 1.40 3.21 3.55
N TYR A 70 1.67 4.49 3.77
CA TYR A 70 1.36 5.57 2.82
C TYR A 70 2.37 5.67 1.68
N PHE A 71 3.62 5.32 1.96
CA PHE A 71 4.74 5.36 1.02
C PHE A 71 5.75 4.27 1.33
N MET A 72 6.62 3.98 0.38
CA MET A 72 7.77 3.09 0.54
C MET A 72 9.00 3.75 -0.06
N THR A 73 10.15 3.66 0.60
CA THR A 73 11.41 4.18 0.03
C THR A 73 12.28 3.03 -0.44
N GLY A 74 12.69 3.09 -1.68
CA GLY A 74 13.51 2.03 -2.26
C GLY A 74 13.51 2.01 -3.77
N ILE A 75 13.61 0.81 -4.30
CA ILE A 75 13.66 0.51 -5.73
C ILE A 75 12.43 -0.31 -6.07
N LYS A 76 11.77 0.05 -7.16
CA LYS A 76 10.66 -0.68 -7.76
C LYS A 76 11.00 -1.04 -9.20
N TYR A 77 10.86 -2.29 -9.54
CA TYR A 77 10.91 -2.76 -10.90
C TYR A 77 9.50 -3.12 -11.37
N ASN A 78 9.10 -2.64 -12.54
CA ASN A 78 7.80 -2.92 -13.14
C ASN A 78 7.98 -3.71 -14.44
N TYR A 79 7.09 -4.68 -14.64
CA TYR A 79 6.93 -5.42 -15.89
C TYR A 79 5.47 -5.45 -16.31
N LYS A 80 5.17 -4.86 -17.47
CA LYS A 80 3.82 -4.82 -18.07
C LYS A 80 3.83 -5.56 -19.40
N PRO A 81 3.64 -6.89 -19.40
CA PRO A 81 3.62 -7.67 -20.64
C PRO A 81 2.43 -7.32 -21.55
N SER A 82 1.35 -6.83 -20.97
CA SER A 82 0.11 -6.47 -21.69
C SER A 82 -0.67 -5.40 -20.93
N ASP A 83 -1.74 -4.90 -21.53
CA ASP A 83 -2.69 -3.97 -20.90
C ASP A 83 -3.49 -4.60 -19.75
N LYS A 84 -3.49 -5.93 -19.67
CA LYS A 84 -4.20 -6.67 -18.63
C LYS A 84 -3.34 -6.99 -17.41
N TRP A 85 -2.06 -7.24 -17.58
CA TRP A 85 -1.18 -7.71 -16.53
C TRP A 85 -0.09 -6.70 -16.19
N SER A 86 0.12 -6.48 -14.91
CA SER A 86 1.24 -5.73 -14.36
C SER A 86 1.84 -6.48 -13.17
N PHE A 87 3.15 -6.61 -13.18
CA PHE A 87 3.96 -7.24 -12.14
C PHE A 87 4.96 -6.22 -11.63
N SER A 88 5.12 -6.11 -10.31
CA SER A 88 6.13 -5.25 -9.73
C SER A 88 6.87 -5.98 -8.61
N GLY A 89 8.17 -5.77 -8.53
CA GLY A 89 9.03 -6.19 -7.43
C GLY A 89 9.63 -4.99 -6.73
N PHE A 90 9.76 -5.06 -5.41
CA PHE A 90 10.22 -3.97 -4.58
C PHE A 90 11.35 -4.41 -3.66
N VAL A 91 12.34 -3.54 -3.51
CA VAL A 91 13.37 -3.60 -2.48
C VAL A 91 13.30 -2.28 -1.72
N THR A 92 12.95 -2.30 -0.44
CA THR A 92 12.65 -1.10 0.33
C THR A 92 13.40 -1.04 1.66
N ASN A 93 13.42 0.16 2.28
CA ASN A 93 14.00 0.37 3.60
C ASN A 93 13.16 -0.25 4.74
N GLY A 94 11.95 -0.73 4.45
CA GLY A 94 11.00 -1.27 5.43
C GLY A 94 9.61 -0.69 5.28
N TRP A 95 8.78 -0.93 6.28
CA TRP A 95 7.38 -0.49 6.34
C TRP A 95 7.30 1.02 6.62
N GLN A 96 6.94 1.82 5.61
CA GLN A 96 6.79 3.28 5.72
C GLN A 96 8.04 4.02 6.26
N ARG A 97 9.23 3.66 5.78
CA ARG A 97 10.48 4.27 6.25
C ARG A 97 11.18 5.05 5.14
N ILE A 98 11.48 6.32 5.39
CA ILE A 98 12.33 7.12 4.49
C ILE A 98 13.79 6.73 4.67
N GLN A 99 14.24 6.60 5.92
CA GLN A 99 15.62 6.23 6.24
C GLN A 99 15.68 4.80 6.77
N LYS A 100 16.74 4.09 6.43
CA LYS A 100 17.03 2.80 7.04
C LYS A 100 17.40 3.01 8.52
N PRO A 101 16.73 2.32 9.47
CA PRO A 101 16.90 2.60 10.91
C PRO A 101 18.29 2.21 11.43
N GLU A 102 18.81 1.07 10.99
CA GLU A 102 20.10 0.53 11.42
C GLU A 102 20.83 -0.11 10.24
N LYS A 103 22.18 -0.18 10.33
CA LYS A 103 23.00 -0.72 9.24
C LYS A 103 22.77 -2.22 9.01
N ASP A 104 22.51 -2.97 10.07
CA ASP A 104 22.44 -4.42 10.05
C ASP A 104 21.01 -4.96 9.74
N ILE A 105 20.01 -4.09 9.65
CA ILE A 105 18.68 -4.50 9.22
C ILE A 105 18.69 -4.70 7.71
N PRO A 106 18.37 -5.90 7.20
CA PRO A 106 18.31 -6.15 5.78
C PRO A 106 17.19 -5.34 5.12
N PRO A 107 17.29 -5.05 3.81
CA PRO A 107 16.18 -4.45 3.08
C PRO A 107 14.96 -5.35 3.13
N ALA A 108 13.78 -4.74 3.07
CA ALA A 108 12.51 -5.44 2.92
C ALA A 108 12.21 -5.68 1.44
N PHE A 109 11.40 -6.72 1.17
CA PHE A 109 11.00 -7.10 -0.17
C PHE A 109 9.48 -7.07 -0.30
N GLY A 110 9.02 -6.78 -1.50
CA GLY A 110 7.60 -6.79 -1.80
C GLY A 110 7.32 -7.19 -3.23
N THR A 111 6.10 -7.63 -3.49
CA THR A 111 5.61 -7.91 -4.84
C THR A 111 4.22 -7.33 -5.03
N GLN A 112 3.88 -7.02 -6.27
CA GLN A 112 2.52 -6.66 -6.65
C GLN A 112 2.18 -7.32 -7.98
N ILE A 113 1.01 -7.93 -8.04
CA ILE A 113 0.41 -8.45 -9.25
C ILE A 113 -0.93 -7.78 -9.43
N SER A 114 -1.13 -7.13 -10.57
CA SER A 114 -2.40 -6.50 -10.92
C SER A 114 -2.93 -7.11 -12.20
N TYR A 115 -4.19 -7.51 -12.17
CA TYR A 115 -4.91 -8.06 -13.31
C TYR A 115 -6.15 -7.23 -13.62
N LYS A 116 -6.17 -6.63 -14.81
CA LYS A 116 -7.29 -5.87 -15.34
C LYS A 116 -8.09 -6.74 -16.29
N SER A 117 -9.17 -7.37 -15.81
CA SER A 117 -9.97 -8.30 -16.61
C SER A 117 -10.75 -7.57 -17.71
N SER A 118 -11.15 -6.32 -17.46
CA SER A 118 -11.82 -5.41 -18.37
C SER A 118 -11.50 -3.97 -18.00
N SER A 119 -11.98 -2.99 -18.75
CA SER A 119 -11.87 -1.56 -18.38
C SER A 119 -12.47 -1.24 -17.00
N ASN A 120 -13.34 -2.12 -16.51
CA ASN A 120 -14.17 -1.89 -15.32
C ASN A 120 -13.85 -2.82 -14.15
N SER A 121 -12.80 -3.62 -14.22
CA SER A 121 -12.48 -4.58 -13.16
C SER A 121 -10.99 -4.81 -13.01
N VAL A 122 -10.48 -4.59 -11.81
CA VAL A 122 -9.09 -4.80 -11.42
C VAL A 122 -9.05 -5.70 -10.20
N VAL A 123 -8.22 -6.74 -10.23
CA VAL A 123 -7.81 -7.51 -9.06
C VAL A 123 -6.34 -7.22 -8.82
N ASN A 124 -6.00 -6.93 -7.58
CA ASN A 124 -4.62 -6.65 -7.19
C ASN A 124 -4.23 -7.47 -5.97
N TRP A 125 -3.04 -8.04 -6.02
CA TRP A 125 -2.42 -8.73 -4.90
C TRP A 125 -1.04 -8.16 -4.64
N SER A 126 -0.80 -7.75 -3.38
CA SER A 126 0.46 -7.17 -2.93
C SER A 126 0.99 -7.94 -1.73
N THR A 127 2.30 -8.06 -1.62
CA THR A 127 2.96 -8.71 -0.48
C THR A 127 4.10 -7.87 0.05
N PHE A 128 4.43 -8.08 1.33
CA PHE A 128 5.61 -7.49 1.98
C PHE A 128 6.25 -8.52 2.91
N ILE A 129 7.57 -8.53 2.93
CA ILE A 129 8.39 -9.28 3.87
C ILE A 129 9.58 -8.44 4.29
N GLY A 130 9.77 -8.24 5.60
CA GLY A 130 10.88 -7.46 6.12
C GLY A 130 10.95 -7.50 7.63
N LYS A 131 12.04 -6.98 8.19
CA LYS A 131 12.17 -6.82 9.64
C LYS A 131 11.59 -5.48 10.05
N GLU A 132 10.65 -5.50 11.01
CA GLU A 132 10.00 -4.34 11.57
C GLU A 132 10.10 -4.31 13.09
N PHE A 133 10.12 -3.10 13.66
CA PHE A 133 10.23 -2.90 15.11
C PHE A 133 8.90 -3.27 15.77
N ASN A 134 8.95 -4.16 16.78
CA ASN A 134 7.77 -4.63 17.52
C ASN A 134 7.60 -3.98 18.90
N GLY A 135 8.29 -2.87 19.13
CA GLY A 135 8.33 -2.18 20.42
C GLY A 135 9.55 -2.56 21.28
N MET A 136 10.22 -3.68 20.99
CA MET A 136 11.43 -4.16 21.70
C MET A 136 12.57 -4.48 20.74
N ASP A 137 12.28 -5.13 19.60
CA ASP A 137 13.30 -5.64 18.69
C ASP A 137 12.80 -5.60 17.24
N TYR A 138 13.70 -5.83 16.28
CA TYR A 138 13.40 -5.96 14.87
C TYR A 138 13.12 -7.42 14.51
N THR A 139 11.86 -7.74 14.29
CA THR A 139 11.37 -9.08 13.98
C THR A 139 10.71 -9.16 12.62
N MET A 140 10.55 -10.36 12.10
CA MET A 140 9.99 -10.56 10.75
C MET A 140 8.51 -10.20 10.71
N ARG A 141 8.16 -9.37 9.72
CA ARG A 141 6.79 -9.06 9.31
C ARG A 141 6.53 -9.66 7.94
N TYR A 142 5.43 -10.37 7.83
CA TYR A 142 4.86 -10.89 6.60
C TYR A 142 3.51 -10.27 6.39
N PHE A 143 3.24 -9.79 5.19
CA PHE A 143 1.99 -9.10 4.90
C PHE A 143 1.48 -9.41 3.50
N SER A 144 0.18 -9.49 3.36
CA SER A 144 -0.54 -9.72 2.11
C SER A 144 -1.78 -8.84 2.05
N ASN A 145 -1.95 -8.13 0.95
CA ASN A 145 -3.15 -7.37 0.62
C ASN A 145 -3.73 -7.92 -0.67
N LEU A 146 -5.02 -8.17 -0.67
CA LEU A 146 -5.79 -8.53 -1.87
C LEU A 146 -6.97 -7.60 -1.98
N TYR A 147 -7.19 -7.00 -3.16
CA TYR A 147 -8.42 -6.28 -3.41
C TYR A 147 -8.98 -6.51 -4.82
N TRP A 148 -10.29 -6.34 -4.92
CA TRP A 148 -11.03 -6.30 -6.18
C TRP A 148 -11.80 -4.99 -6.28
N ASP A 149 -11.52 -4.24 -7.33
CA ASP A 149 -12.20 -2.99 -7.70
C ASP A 149 -13.06 -3.26 -8.94
N LYS A 150 -14.35 -3.02 -8.82
CA LYS A 150 -15.33 -3.27 -9.88
C LYS A 150 -16.28 -2.10 -10.06
N THR A 151 -16.29 -1.55 -11.27
CA THR A 151 -17.33 -0.64 -11.74
C THR A 151 -18.41 -1.47 -12.46
N TRP A 152 -19.58 -1.57 -11.85
CA TRP A 152 -20.70 -2.36 -12.35
C TRP A 152 -21.48 -1.63 -13.44
N SER A 153 -21.58 -0.30 -13.30
CA SER A 153 -22.29 0.58 -14.23
C SER A 153 -21.77 2.01 -14.09
N ASN A 154 -22.27 2.95 -14.88
CA ASN A 154 -21.98 4.37 -14.73
C ASN A 154 -22.37 4.96 -13.36
N LYS A 155 -23.15 4.22 -12.57
CA LYS A 155 -23.63 4.65 -11.25
C LYS A 155 -23.01 3.88 -10.09
N TRP A 156 -22.62 2.62 -10.29
CA TRP A 156 -22.17 1.75 -9.21
C TRP A 156 -20.74 1.31 -9.35
N ARG A 157 -19.94 1.52 -8.29
CA ARG A 157 -18.59 0.98 -8.12
C ARG A 157 -18.45 0.36 -6.74
N THR A 158 -17.78 -0.77 -6.66
CA THR A 158 -17.50 -1.48 -5.41
C THR A 158 -16.02 -1.83 -5.36
N ILE A 159 -15.40 -1.63 -4.19
CA ILE A 159 -14.08 -2.15 -3.87
C ILE A 159 -14.23 -3.07 -2.67
N SER A 160 -13.68 -4.28 -2.77
CA SER A 160 -13.57 -5.24 -1.68
C SER A 160 -12.12 -5.54 -1.44
N GLY A 161 -11.64 -5.42 -0.21
CA GLY A 161 -10.25 -5.61 0.16
C GLY A 161 -10.10 -6.46 1.41
N LEU A 162 -8.96 -7.12 1.51
CA LEU A 162 -8.55 -7.90 2.67
C LEU A 162 -7.05 -7.75 2.89
N ASP A 163 -6.69 -7.35 4.10
CA ASP A 163 -5.32 -7.40 4.61
C ASP A 163 -5.17 -8.56 5.58
N TYR A 164 -4.02 -9.22 5.48
CA TYR A 164 -3.57 -10.21 6.44
C TYR A 164 -2.09 -10.02 6.70
N GLY A 165 -1.72 -9.84 7.95
CA GLY A 165 -0.34 -9.70 8.37
C GLY A 165 0.00 -10.57 9.57
N ILE A 166 1.28 -10.89 9.70
CA ILE A 166 1.86 -11.59 10.84
C ILE A 166 3.18 -10.90 11.19
N GLN A 167 3.37 -10.55 12.45
CA GLN A 167 4.69 -10.17 12.98
C GLN A 167 5.16 -11.21 13.98
N THR A 168 6.43 -11.64 13.85
CA THR A 168 7.09 -12.45 14.89
C THR A 168 7.37 -11.57 16.09
N LEU A 169 7.15 -12.07 17.28
CA LEU A 169 7.50 -11.41 18.53
C LEU A 169 8.88 -11.87 19.03
N SER A 170 9.45 -11.14 20.00
CA SER A 170 10.81 -11.44 20.53
C SER A 170 10.93 -12.79 21.24
N ASN A 171 9.80 -13.40 21.62
CA ASN A 171 9.72 -14.73 22.20
C ASN A 171 9.38 -15.85 21.21
N ASP A 172 9.57 -15.60 19.90
CA ASP A 172 9.21 -16.48 18.80
C ASP A 172 7.69 -16.76 18.64
N ASP A 173 6.85 -16.08 19.43
CA ASP A 173 5.41 -16.10 19.25
C ASP A 173 5.01 -15.23 18.03
N THR A 174 3.77 -15.32 17.59
CA THR A 174 3.28 -14.57 16.44
C THR A 174 2.13 -13.64 16.80
N ALA A 175 2.07 -12.51 16.13
CA ALA A 175 1.01 -11.51 16.25
C ALA A 175 0.33 -11.35 14.88
N PRO A 176 -0.74 -12.11 14.61
CA PRO A 176 -1.50 -11.95 13.39
C PRO A 176 -2.50 -10.80 13.52
N TRP A 177 -2.74 -10.11 12.38
CA TRP A 177 -3.86 -9.19 12.24
C TRP A 177 -4.53 -9.36 10.88
N PHE A 178 -5.79 -8.97 10.77
CA PHE A 178 -6.49 -8.96 9.50
C PHE A 178 -7.55 -7.86 9.44
N SER A 179 -7.83 -7.38 8.24
CA SER A 179 -8.77 -6.28 8.00
C SER A 179 -9.51 -6.47 6.68
N PRO A 180 -10.73 -7.00 6.69
CA PRO A 180 -11.61 -6.98 5.54
C PRO A 180 -12.33 -5.63 5.44
N VAL A 181 -12.56 -5.18 4.20
CA VAL A 181 -13.32 -3.98 3.90
C VAL A 181 -14.13 -4.13 2.62
N ILE A 182 -15.31 -3.54 2.61
CA ILE A 182 -16.09 -3.33 1.40
C ILE A 182 -16.54 -1.86 1.34
N ILE A 183 -16.28 -1.20 0.22
CA ILE A 183 -16.73 0.16 -0.06
C ILE A 183 -17.56 0.10 -1.32
N THR A 184 -18.78 0.64 -1.27
CA THR A 184 -19.62 0.81 -2.45
C THR A 184 -19.98 2.27 -2.64
N GLN A 185 -19.90 2.75 -3.87
CA GLN A 185 -20.22 4.11 -4.25
C GLN A 185 -21.37 4.12 -5.24
N TYR A 186 -22.31 5.03 -5.03
CA TYR A 186 -23.41 5.32 -5.92
C TYR A 186 -23.37 6.75 -6.43
N THR A 187 -23.29 6.92 -7.75
CA THR A 187 -23.36 8.22 -8.42
C THR A 187 -24.82 8.59 -8.65
N ILE A 188 -25.32 9.55 -7.88
CA ILE A 188 -26.71 10.04 -7.98
C ILE A 188 -26.85 10.88 -9.25
N ASN A 189 -25.92 11.82 -9.46
CA ASN A 189 -25.85 12.68 -10.66
C ASN A 189 -24.43 13.26 -10.77
N SER A 190 -24.21 14.21 -11.70
CA SER A 190 -22.89 14.81 -11.95
C SER A 190 -22.31 15.63 -10.77
N LYS A 191 -23.11 15.96 -9.76
CA LYS A 191 -22.68 16.76 -8.58
C LYS A 191 -22.68 15.96 -7.28
N TRP A 192 -23.44 14.87 -7.20
CA TRP A 192 -23.66 14.14 -5.97
C TRP A 192 -23.30 12.66 -6.10
N GLN A 193 -22.48 12.21 -5.18
CA GLN A 193 -22.15 10.80 -4.98
C GLN A 193 -22.35 10.44 -3.52
N SER A 194 -22.76 9.22 -3.26
CA SER A 194 -22.86 8.63 -1.93
C SER A 194 -21.96 7.41 -1.85
N ALA A 195 -21.27 7.22 -0.75
CA ALA A 195 -20.48 6.02 -0.50
C ALA A 195 -20.83 5.42 0.85
N PHE A 196 -20.82 4.10 0.89
CA PHE A 196 -20.98 3.30 2.10
C PHE A 196 -19.77 2.41 2.28
N ARG A 197 -19.24 2.32 3.50
CA ARG A 197 -18.14 1.44 3.88
C ARG A 197 -18.54 0.58 5.07
N ALA A 198 -18.29 -0.72 4.95
CA ALA A 198 -18.27 -1.66 6.04
C ALA A 198 -16.88 -2.25 6.16
N GLU A 199 -16.35 -2.27 7.37
CA GLU A 199 -14.98 -2.69 7.64
C GLU A 199 -14.88 -3.36 9.01
N TYR A 200 -13.87 -4.22 9.14
CA TYR A 200 -13.48 -4.82 10.40
C TYR A 200 -11.97 -4.85 10.49
N TYR A 201 -11.43 -4.65 11.67
CA TYR A 201 -10.01 -4.77 11.97
C TYR A 201 -9.81 -5.55 13.24
N GLN A 202 -8.95 -6.54 13.20
CA GLN A 202 -8.56 -7.33 14.35
C GLN A 202 -7.05 -7.39 14.43
N ASP A 203 -6.51 -6.87 15.52
CA ASP A 203 -5.13 -6.99 15.96
C ASP A 203 -5.14 -7.15 17.47
N THR A 204 -4.96 -8.38 17.94
CA THR A 204 -5.06 -8.71 19.38
C THR A 204 -3.79 -8.42 20.15
N LYS A 205 -2.69 -8.11 19.46
CA LYS A 205 -1.38 -7.90 20.08
C LYS A 205 -0.80 -6.50 19.80
N ASN A 206 -1.56 -5.62 19.13
CA ASN A 206 -1.19 -4.23 18.80
C ASN A 206 0.16 -4.14 18.06
N THR A 207 0.28 -4.76 16.91
CA THR A 207 1.49 -4.83 16.08
C THR A 207 1.62 -3.73 15.04
#